data_51855a7f0d20ec274d7a763e2a3aa64e
#
_entry.id   51855a7f0d20ec274d7a763e2a3aa64e
#
_cell.length_a   1.000
_cell.length_b   1.000
_cell.length_c   1.000
_cell.angle_alpha   90.00
_cell.angle_beta   90.00
_cell.angle_gamma   90.00
#
_symmetry.space_group_name_H-M   'P 1'
#
loop_
_entity.id
_entity.type
_entity.pdbx_description
1 polymer ?
#
loop_
_entity_poly.entity_id
_entity_poly.type
_entity_poly.pdbx_seq_one_letter_code
_entity_poly.pdbx_strand_id
1 'polypeptide(L)'
;MNRHFKVLLTIYSIFICTIGIAQEDKNYRETPLTDMEIKKLFPAEVLQQIGVEFPIFRVYPFEDKDGKQYLILTEKVTKGNIQDENSLKRSIKAFNVSFEADKTVKVRWTITDYIDKERETSIWFWSRYLRLKDLDNDGFVDPIVVYGTKSIYGDHFEEGRVKILIYHLGKKIVIRHQNSEMDDARHTQVDKSFYALPLSIKKKVYDIIDILEDNGHSLFNSELKDQIKNSLKIQKNTTSFDKGETIDEFLQRAKKAASSDAELQKMINFPL
;
A
#
# COMPACT_ATOMS: atom_id res chain seq x y z
N MET A 1 73.89 3.61 19.54
CA MET A 1 72.96 4.77 19.47
C MET A 1 71.80 4.36 18.56
N ASN A 2 70.77 3.75 19.16
CA ASN A 2 69.68 3.11 18.43
C ASN A 2 68.42 3.99 18.48
N ARG A 3 67.99 4.47 17.34
CA ARG A 3 66.74 5.17 17.18
C ARG A 3 65.64 4.14 16.82
N HIS A 4 64.71 3.90 17.75
CA HIS A 4 63.53 3.11 17.51
C HIS A 4 62.54 3.90 16.64
N PHE A 5 62.26 3.38 15.45
CA PHE A 5 61.18 3.82 14.57
C PHE A 5 59.88 3.15 15.04
N LYS A 6 58.99 3.91 15.68
CA LYS A 6 57.62 3.43 16.00
C LYS A 6 56.76 3.62 14.75
N VAL A 7 56.42 2.51 14.11
CA VAL A 7 55.41 2.47 13.08
C VAL A 7 54.04 2.45 13.76
N LEU A 8 53.30 3.54 13.61
CA LEU A 8 51.90 3.64 14.07
C LEU A 8 51.04 3.01 12.99
N LEU A 9 50.55 1.79 13.26
CA LEU A 9 49.59 1.11 12.39
C LEU A 9 48.19 1.68 12.70
N THR A 10 47.72 2.63 11.88
CA THR A 10 46.34 3.12 11.96
C THR A 10 45.44 2.12 11.25
N ILE A 11 44.74 1.32 12.05
CA ILE A 11 43.68 0.42 11.54
C ILE A 11 42.47 1.29 11.18
N TYR A 12 42.29 1.55 9.88
CA TYR A 12 41.06 2.10 9.35
C TYR A 12 40.00 1.01 9.39
N SER A 13 39.15 1.00 10.41
CA SER A 13 37.92 0.21 10.41
C SER A 13 36.97 0.78 9.36
N ILE A 14 36.97 0.16 8.19
CA ILE A 14 35.92 0.40 7.19
C ILE A 14 34.65 -0.22 7.74
N PHE A 15 33.78 0.63 8.31
CA PHE A 15 32.43 0.25 8.66
C PHE A 15 31.68 0.08 7.31
N ILE A 16 31.70 -1.15 6.79
CA ILE A 16 30.84 -1.52 5.67
C ILE A 16 29.44 -1.58 6.27
N CYS A 17 28.70 -0.48 6.12
CA CYS A 17 27.27 -0.45 6.35
C CYS A 17 26.64 -1.30 5.24
N THR A 18 26.55 -2.61 5.44
CA THR A 18 25.70 -3.46 4.63
C THR A 18 24.27 -3.00 4.91
N ILE A 19 23.75 -2.17 4.01
CA ILE A 19 22.30 -1.95 3.92
C ILE A 19 21.74 -3.30 3.49
N GLY A 20 21.49 -4.16 4.47
CA GLY A 20 20.68 -5.34 4.28
C GLY A 20 19.30 -4.83 3.86
N ILE A 21 18.96 -5.00 2.58
CA ILE A 21 17.57 -4.93 2.15
C ILE A 21 16.92 -6.10 2.89
N ALA A 22 16.38 -5.82 4.07
CA ALA A 22 15.62 -6.80 4.81
C ALA A 22 14.47 -7.20 3.90
N GLN A 23 14.49 -8.44 3.42
CA GLN A 23 13.37 -9.03 2.72
C GLN A 23 12.23 -9.01 3.72
N GLU A 24 11.23 -8.14 3.48
CA GLU A 24 10.10 -8.01 4.38
C GLU A 24 9.40 -9.37 4.48
N ASP A 25 9.16 -9.79 5.71
CA ASP A 25 8.47 -11.05 5.98
C ASP A 25 7.12 -11.06 5.24
N LYS A 26 6.91 -12.04 4.36
CA LYS A 26 5.64 -12.27 3.67
C LYS A 26 4.46 -12.42 4.65
N ASN A 27 4.75 -12.69 5.92
CA ASN A 27 3.79 -12.81 7.01
C ASN A 27 3.62 -11.54 7.86
N TYR A 28 4.30 -10.43 7.51
CA TYR A 28 4.15 -9.17 8.23
C TYR A 28 2.68 -8.73 8.26
N ARG A 29 2.21 -8.38 9.47
CA ARG A 29 0.86 -7.85 9.69
C ARG A 29 0.94 -6.66 10.63
N GLU A 30 0.13 -5.64 10.34
CA GLU A 30 -0.08 -4.53 11.28
C GLU A 30 -0.79 -5.03 12.54
N THR A 31 -0.40 -4.50 13.71
CA THR A 31 -0.99 -4.87 15.00
C THR A 31 -2.16 -3.93 15.32
N PRO A 32 -3.39 -4.44 15.39
CA PRO A 32 -4.54 -3.62 15.77
C PRO A 32 -4.56 -3.38 17.29
N LEU A 33 -5.26 -2.30 17.69
CA LEU A 33 -5.61 -2.06 19.08
C LEU A 33 -6.57 -3.16 19.58
N THR A 34 -6.47 -3.44 20.89
CA THR A 34 -7.43 -4.30 21.60
C THR A 34 -8.77 -3.59 21.78
N ASP A 35 -9.84 -4.34 22.01
CA ASP A 35 -11.18 -3.79 22.28
C ASP A 35 -11.18 -2.82 23.48
N MET A 36 -10.36 -3.07 24.48
CA MET A 36 -10.22 -2.21 25.65
C MET A 36 -9.58 -0.87 25.28
N GLU A 37 -8.53 -0.88 24.49
CA GLU A 37 -7.87 0.34 24.01
C GLU A 37 -8.80 1.13 23.08
N ILE A 38 -9.53 0.45 22.19
CA ILE A 38 -10.51 1.08 21.32
C ILE A 38 -11.59 1.80 22.13
N LYS A 39 -12.20 1.13 23.12
CA LYS A 39 -13.21 1.75 23.99
C LYS A 39 -12.68 2.95 24.78
N LYS A 40 -11.43 2.89 25.20
CA LYS A 40 -10.78 3.98 25.96
C LYS A 40 -10.48 5.19 25.07
N LEU A 41 -10.00 4.97 23.84
CA LEU A 41 -9.58 6.04 22.91
C LEU A 41 -10.76 6.62 22.12
N PHE A 42 -11.75 5.80 21.82
CA PHE A 42 -12.89 6.13 20.98
C PHE A 42 -14.21 5.84 21.70
N PRO A 43 -14.55 6.58 22.77
CA PRO A 43 -15.87 6.51 23.39
C PRO A 43 -16.95 6.94 22.39
N ALA A 44 -18.22 6.70 22.70
CA ALA A 44 -19.35 6.91 21.80
C ALA A 44 -19.42 8.34 21.21
N GLU A 45 -19.09 9.33 22.02
CA GLU A 45 -19.09 10.75 21.62
C GLU A 45 -18.03 11.03 20.56
N VAL A 46 -16.83 10.44 20.68
CA VAL A 46 -15.75 10.58 19.71
C VAL A 46 -16.11 9.86 18.41
N LEU A 47 -16.68 8.64 18.49
CA LEU A 47 -17.14 7.91 17.32
C LEU A 47 -18.24 8.67 16.57
N GLN A 48 -19.13 9.32 17.29
CA GLN A 48 -20.16 10.18 16.69
C GLN A 48 -19.55 11.41 15.99
N GLN A 49 -18.55 12.06 16.57
CA GLN A 49 -17.84 13.18 15.95
C GLN A 49 -17.13 12.76 14.66
N ILE A 50 -16.54 11.54 14.62
CA ILE A 50 -15.90 10.96 13.43
C ILE A 50 -16.94 10.61 12.36
N GLY A 51 -18.19 10.36 12.74
CA GLY A 51 -19.24 9.86 11.85
C GLY A 51 -19.19 8.35 11.64
N VAL A 52 -18.74 7.61 12.66
CA VAL A 52 -18.72 6.13 12.64
C VAL A 52 -20.13 5.61 12.82
N GLU A 53 -20.69 5.02 11.76
CA GLU A 53 -22.05 4.46 11.72
C GLU A 53 -22.08 2.92 11.74
N PHE A 54 -20.96 2.30 11.35
CA PHE A 54 -20.88 0.84 11.26
C PHE A 54 -20.04 0.28 12.41
N PRO A 55 -20.26 -0.99 12.80
CA PRO A 55 -19.41 -1.65 13.76
C PRO A 55 -17.93 -1.55 13.39
N ILE A 56 -17.08 -1.29 14.38
CA ILE A 56 -15.62 -1.28 14.20
C ILE A 56 -15.16 -2.71 13.97
N PHE A 57 -14.47 -2.93 12.85
CA PHE A 57 -13.80 -4.18 12.55
C PHE A 57 -12.41 -4.20 13.21
N ARG A 58 -11.59 -3.16 12.97
CA ARG A 58 -10.25 -3.01 13.56
C ARG A 58 -9.84 -1.55 13.63
N VAL A 59 -8.93 -1.24 14.55
CA VAL A 59 -8.26 0.08 14.64
C VAL A 59 -6.76 -0.15 14.68
N TYR A 60 -6.03 0.55 13.83
CA TYR A 60 -4.57 0.46 13.74
C TYR A 60 -3.95 1.82 14.09
N PRO A 61 -3.09 1.88 15.12
CA PRO A 61 -2.32 3.07 15.43
C PRO A 61 -1.09 3.13 14.51
N PHE A 62 -0.69 4.32 14.12
CA PHE A 62 0.60 4.60 13.51
C PHE A 62 1.04 6.03 13.86
N GLU A 63 2.31 6.33 13.63
CA GLU A 63 2.90 7.63 13.94
C GLU A 63 3.88 8.03 12.84
N ASP A 64 3.86 9.30 12.46
CA ASP A 64 4.75 9.92 11.49
C ASP A 64 5.09 11.36 11.90
N LYS A 65 5.68 12.15 11.01
CA LYS A 65 5.99 13.58 11.29
C LYS A 65 4.76 14.42 11.66
N ASP A 66 3.58 14.01 11.22
CA ASP A 66 2.31 14.66 11.56
C ASP A 66 1.77 14.22 12.93
N GLY A 67 2.49 13.34 13.64
CA GLY A 67 2.13 12.81 14.93
C GLY A 67 1.32 11.51 14.86
N LYS A 68 0.69 11.18 15.99
CA LYS A 68 -0.03 9.91 16.16
C LYS A 68 -1.38 9.94 15.46
N GLN A 69 -1.62 8.91 14.65
CA GLN A 69 -2.81 8.74 13.85
C GLN A 69 -3.43 7.35 14.09
N TYR A 70 -4.68 7.20 13.69
CA TYR A 70 -5.41 5.93 13.82
C TYR A 70 -6.22 5.67 12.56
N LEU A 71 -6.06 4.47 12.01
CA LEU A 71 -6.89 3.98 10.92
C LEU A 71 -8.01 3.11 11.51
N ILE A 72 -9.24 3.60 11.47
CA ILE A 72 -10.45 2.91 11.93
C ILE A 72 -11.10 2.24 10.73
N LEU A 73 -11.19 0.91 10.74
CA LEU A 73 -11.89 0.12 9.74
C LEU A 73 -13.25 -0.30 10.27
N THR A 74 -14.31 -0.06 9.51
CA THR A 74 -15.69 -0.39 9.89
C THR A 74 -16.41 -1.12 8.77
N GLU A 75 -17.26 -2.09 9.11
CA GLU A 75 -17.96 -2.93 8.15
C GLU A 75 -19.44 -3.09 8.54
N LYS A 76 -20.34 -2.88 7.57
CA LYS A 76 -21.79 -3.05 7.78
C LYS A 76 -22.18 -4.50 7.60
N VAL A 77 -22.20 -5.24 8.70
CA VAL A 77 -22.63 -6.65 8.74
C VAL A 77 -24.14 -6.73 8.58
N THR A 78 -24.62 -7.60 7.71
CA THR A 78 -26.07 -7.88 7.51
C THR A 78 -26.44 -9.28 7.94
N LYS A 79 -25.49 -10.22 7.98
CA LYS A 79 -25.67 -11.58 8.48
C LYS A 79 -24.34 -12.10 9.01
N GLY A 80 -24.35 -12.69 10.19
CA GLY A 80 -23.15 -13.24 10.85
C GLY A 80 -22.49 -12.25 11.82
N ASN A 81 -21.19 -12.42 12.07
CA ASN A 81 -20.38 -11.63 12.99
C ASN A 81 -19.33 -10.82 12.21
N ILE A 82 -18.96 -9.65 12.71
CA ILE A 82 -17.98 -8.76 12.05
C ILE A 82 -16.59 -9.40 11.91
N GLN A 83 -16.20 -10.27 12.84
CA GLN A 83 -14.91 -10.97 12.83
C GLN A 83 -14.90 -12.24 11.96
N ASP A 84 -16.07 -12.70 11.49
CA ASP A 84 -16.20 -13.88 10.65
C ASP A 84 -16.10 -13.49 9.18
N GLU A 85 -15.16 -14.08 8.46
CA GLU A 85 -14.94 -13.87 7.03
C GLU A 85 -16.13 -14.35 6.17
N ASN A 86 -16.92 -15.31 6.67
CA ASN A 86 -18.11 -15.79 5.99
C ASN A 86 -19.35 -14.93 6.21
N SER A 87 -19.24 -13.89 7.03
CA SER A 87 -20.35 -12.97 7.28
C SER A 87 -20.63 -12.10 6.07
N LEU A 88 -21.92 -11.85 5.81
CA LEU A 88 -22.33 -10.96 4.73
C LEU A 88 -22.22 -9.49 5.16
N LYS A 89 -21.41 -8.74 4.43
CA LYS A 89 -21.13 -7.33 4.69
C LYS A 89 -21.44 -6.51 3.43
N ARG A 90 -22.29 -5.50 3.54
CA ARG A 90 -22.78 -4.75 2.36
C ARG A 90 -22.07 -3.45 2.10
N SER A 91 -21.37 -2.93 3.09
CA SER A 91 -20.65 -1.66 2.97
C SER A 91 -19.46 -1.63 3.91
N ILE A 92 -18.46 -0.89 3.54
CA ILE A 92 -17.29 -0.60 4.35
C ILE A 92 -17.10 0.92 4.46
N LYS A 93 -16.60 1.37 5.62
CA LYS A 93 -16.06 2.72 5.80
C LYS A 93 -14.74 2.63 6.54
N ALA A 94 -13.77 3.46 6.18
CA ALA A 94 -12.58 3.66 6.98
C ALA A 94 -12.34 5.15 7.21
N PHE A 95 -11.73 5.45 8.35
CA PHE A 95 -11.42 6.81 8.77
C PHE A 95 -9.96 6.85 9.22
N ASN A 96 -9.17 7.72 8.62
CA ASN A 96 -7.89 8.11 9.22
C ASN A 96 -8.12 9.32 10.09
N VAL A 97 -7.78 9.21 11.37
CA VAL A 97 -8.03 10.27 12.37
C VAL A 97 -6.78 10.56 13.18
N SER A 98 -6.68 11.79 13.66
CA SER A 98 -5.72 12.24 14.68
C SER A 98 -6.43 12.99 15.76
N PHE A 99 -5.80 13.12 16.94
CA PHE A 99 -6.26 13.99 18.00
C PHE A 99 -5.43 15.27 18.00
N GLU A 100 -6.11 16.41 18.01
CA GLU A 100 -5.47 17.73 18.16
C GLU A 100 -5.07 17.96 19.64
N ALA A 101 -4.31 19.01 19.90
CA ALA A 101 -3.81 19.32 21.25
C ALA A 101 -4.95 19.55 22.27
N ASP A 102 -6.09 20.04 21.85
CA ASP A 102 -7.30 20.24 22.65
C ASP A 102 -8.15 18.97 22.82
N LYS A 103 -7.64 17.83 22.34
CA LYS A 103 -8.29 16.49 22.30
C LYS A 103 -9.48 16.39 21.34
N THR A 104 -9.72 17.38 20.51
CA THR A 104 -10.69 17.23 19.42
C THR A 104 -10.17 16.21 18.41
N VAL A 105 -11.09 15.43 17.79
CA VAL A 105 -10.73 14.46 16.76
C VAL A 105 -10.82 15.12 15.40
N LYS A 106 -9.78 14.94 14.58
CA LYS A 106 -9.72 15.40 13.20
C LYS A 106 -9.74 14.21 12.26
N VAL A 107 -10.72 14.16 11.35
CA VAL A 107 -10.74 13.20 10.24
C VAL A 107 -9.87 13.75 9.12
N ARG A 108 -8.82 13.01 8.76
CA ARG A 108 -7.85 13.36 7.71
C ARG A 108 -8.33 12.93 6.33
N TRP A 109 -8.81 11.69 6.23
CA TRP A 109 -9.41 11.14 5.03
C TRP A 109 -10.32 9.96 5.36
N THR A 110 -11.18 9.60 4.40
CA THR A 110 -12.13 8.50 4.52
C THR A 110 -12.12 7.59 3.30
N ILE A 111 -12.48 6.33 3.52
CA ILE A 111 -12.85 5.37 2.47
C ILE A 111 -14.32 5.05 2.66
N THR A 112 -15.08 4.98 1.58
CA THR A 112 -16.44 4.45 1.57
C THR A 112 -16.63 3.63 0.31
N ASP A 113 -17.12 2.40 0.46
CA ASP A 113 -17.51 1.55 -0.65
C ASP A 113 -18.65 0.60 -0.23
N TYR A 114 -19.33 0.04 -1.22
CA TYR A 114 -20.45 -0.85 -1.04
C TYR A 114 -20.51 -1.89 -2.16
N ILE A 115 -21.25 -2.96 -1.95
CA ILE A 115 -21.46 -3.99 -2.96
C ILE A 115 -22.35 -3.48 -4.10
N ASP A 116 -22.08 -3.98 -5.30
CA ASP A 116 -23.08 -4.04 -6.37
C ASP A 116 -24.06 -5.20 -6.06
N LYS A 117 -25.29 -4.85 -5.69
CA LYS A 117 -26.31 -5.83 -5.24
C LYS A 117 -26.68 -6.85 -6.31
N GLU A 118 -26.46 -6.53 -7.59
CA GLU A 118 -26.78 -7.41 -8.71
C GLU A 118 -25.65 -8.42 -8.99
N ARG A 119 -24.43 -8.11 -8.54
CA ARG A 119 -23.22 -8.88 -8.85
C ARG A 119 -22.44 -9.37 -7.63
N GLU A 120 -22.66 -8.78 -6.47
CA GLU A 120 -21.82 -9.02 -5.30
C GLU A 120 -22.65 -9.35 -4.06
N THR A 121 -22.13 -10.26 -3.25
CA THR A 121 -22.74 -10.72 -1.99
C THR A 121 -22.15 -10.05 -0.77
N SER A 122 -20.87 -9.73 -0.79
CA SER A 122 -20.16 -9.19 0.38
C SER A 122 -18.98 -8.33 -0.03
N ILE A 123 -18.60 -7.38 0.86
CA ILE A 123 -17.40 -6.53 0.75
C ILE A 123 -16.75 -6.42 2.12
N TRP A 124 -15.39 -6.51 2.20
CA TRP A 124 -14.66 -6.36 3.46
C TRP A 124 -13.21 -5.96 3.27
N PHE A 125 -12.59 -5.45 4.35
CA PHE A 125 -11.17 -5.11 4.35
C PHE A 125 -10.31 -6.37 4.45
N TRP A 126 -9.31 -6.46 3.59
CA TRP A 126 -8.30 -7.53 3.60
C TRP A 126 -7.09 -7.09 4.42
N SER A 127 -7.27 -7.01 5.74
CA SER A 127 -6.32 -6.44 6.69
C SER A 127 -4.94 -7.13 6.70
N ARG A 128 -4.83 -8.36 6.16
CA ARG A 128 -3.55 -9.05 5.95
C ARG A 128 -2.61 -8.27 5.02
N TYR A 129 -3.18 -7.50 4.08
CA TYR A 129 -2.44 -6.73 3.08
C TYR A 129 -2.30 -5.25 3.45
N LEU A 130 -2.82 -4.84 4.60
CA LEU A 130 -2.65 -3.48 5.13
C LEU A 130 -1.17 -3.19 5.38
N ARG A 131 -0.72 -1.99 5.01
CA ARG A 131 0.61 -1.45 5.35
C ARG A 131 0.47 -0.03 5.84
N LEU A 132 1.08 0.24 6.99
CA LEU A 132 1.13 1.55 7.63
C LEU A 132 2.59 1.88 7.94
N LYS A 133 3.38 2.15 6.91
CA LYS A 133 4.82 2.41 7.00
C LYS A 133 5.19 3.61 6.14
N ASP A 134 6.23 4.33 6.56
CA ASP A 134 6.99 5.24 5.73
C ASP A 134 7.82 4.39 4.76
N LEU A 135 7.36 4.29 3.52
CA LEU A 135 7.93 3.40 2.51
C LEU A 135 9.07 4.04 1.72
N ASP A 136 9.11 5.37 1.64
CA ASP A 136 10.13 6.11 0.89
C ASP A 136 11.11 6.89 1.76
N ASN A 137 10.95 6.80 3.09
CA ASN A 137 11.76 7.45 4.12
C ASN A 137 11.68 8.99 4.08
N ASP A 138 10.53 9.54 3.68
CA ASP A 138 10.28 10.98 3.71
C ASP A 138 9.80 11.46 5.09
N GLY A 139 9.50 10.54 5.99
CA GLY A 139 9.05 10.75 7.36
C GLY A 139 7.53 10.77 7.52
N PHE A 140 6.78 10.53 6.45
CA PHE A 140 5.34 10.34 6.49
C PHE A 140 4.99 8.88 6.20
N VAL A 141 3.97 8.37 6.87
CA VAL A 141 3.48 7.01 6.59
C VAL A 141 2.70 7.01 5.28
N ASP A 142 2.91 5.97 4.47
CA ASP A 142 2.22 5.70 3.21
C ASP A 142 1.19 4.57 3.39
N PRO A 143 -0.02 4.84 3.87
CA PRO A 143 -1.02 3.80 4.05
C PRO A 143 -1.37 3.09 2.75
N ILE A 144 -1.23 1.75 2.72
CA ILE A 144 -1.78 0.91 1.65
C ILE A 144 -2.91 0.09 2.25
N VAL A 145 -4.14 0.32 1.75
CA VAL A 145 -5.35 -0.35 2.21
C VAL A 145 -5.89 -1.22 1.09
N VAL A 146 -6.12 -2.50 1.37
CA VAL A 146 -6.69 -3.45 0.41
C VAL A 146 -8.05 -3.91 0.89
N TYR A 147 -9.00 -3.96 -0.02
CA TYR A 147 -10.31 -4.58 0.20
C TYR A 147 -10.85 -5.18 -1.09
N GLY A 148 -11.78 -6.09 -0.94
CA GLY A 148 -12.39 -6.76 -2.07
C GLY A 148 -13.82 -7.17 -1.81
N THR A 149 -14.45 -7.70 -2.85
CA THR A 149 -15.83 -8.16 -2.84
C THR A 149 -15.89 -9.65 -3.18
N LYS A 150 -17.00 -10.29 -2.82
CA LYS A 150 -17.34 -11.63 -3.26
C LYS A 150 -18.48 -11.54 -4.26
N SER A 151 -18.31 -12.16 -5.42
CA SER A 151 -19.35 -12.27 -6.45
C SER A 151 -20.51 -13.19 -6.01
N ILE A 152 -21.69 -13.02 -6.66
CA ILE A 152 -22.79 -13.97 -6.58
C ILE A 152 -22.58 -15.19 -7.49
N TYR A 153 -21.66 -15.11 -8.47
CA TYR A 153 -21.52 -16.10 -9.55
C TYR A 153 -20.38 -17.09 -9.36
N GLY A 154 -19.51 -16.90 -8.38
CA GLY A 154 -18.34 -17.75 -8.19
C GLY A 154 -18.14 -18.22 -6.76
N ASP A 155 -17.38 -19.29 -6.61
CA ASP A 155 -16.88 -19.70 -5.32
C ASP A 155 -15.69 -18.82 -4.92
N HIS A 156 -15.79 -18.18 -3.75
CA HIS A 156 -14.75 -17.31 -3.17
C HIS A 156 -14.52 -15.98 -3.89
N PHE A 157 -13.28 -15.69 -4.34
CA PHE A 157 -12.83 -14.38 -4.83
C PHE A 157 -12.78 -14.29 -6.36
N GLU A 158 -13.13 -15.37 -7.05
CA GLU A 158 -12.82 -15.58 -8.47
C GLU A 158 -13.45 -14.55 -9.42
N GLU A 159 -14.58 -13.92 -9.00
CA GLU A 159 -15.31 -12.96 -9.82
C GLU A 159 -15.52 -11.61 -9.10
N GLY A 160 -14.84 -11.37 -8.00
CA GLY A 160 -15.02 -10.16 -7.20
C GLY A 160 -14.17 -8.99 -7.68
N ARG A 161 -14.44 -7.81 -7.11
CA ARG A 161 -13.57 -6.64 -7.28
C ARG A 161 -12.48 -6.64 -6.22
N VAL A 162 -11.29 -6.14 -6.58
CA VAL A 162 -10.20 -5.84 -5.65
C VAL A 162 -9.80 -4.38 -5.82
N LYS A 163 -9.64 -3.66 -4.72
CA LYS A 163 -9.09 -2.31 -4.73
C LYS A 163 -7.88 -2.22 -3.81
N ILE A 164 -6.79 -1.65 -4.36
CA ILE A 164 -5.60 -1.29 -3.61
C ILE A 164 -5.55 0.23 -3.57
N LEU A 165 -5.70 0.81 -2.38
CA LEU A 165 -5.66 2.24 -2.16
C LEU A 165 -4.32 2.60 -1.53
N ILE A 166 -3.63 3.54 -2.13
CA ILE A 166 -2.35 4.08 -1.67
C ILE A 166 -2.58 5.53 -1.28
N TYR A 167 -2.14 5.91 -0.10
CA TYR A 167 -2.11 7.30 0.34
C TYR A 167 -0.67 7.75 0.43
N HIS A 168 -0.29 8.76 -0.33
CA HIS A 168 1.06 9.32 -0.34
C HIS A 168 0.96 10.85 -0.35
N LEU A 169 1.58 11.50 0.62
CA LEU A 169 1.52 12.96 0.82
C LEU A 169 0.09 13.53 0.73
N GLY A 170 -0.86 12.86 1.40
CA GLY A 170 -2.27 13.24 1.43
C GLY A 170 -3.06 12.98 0.14
N LYS A 171 -2.45 12.43 -0.91
CA LYS A 171 -3.12 12.07 -2.15
C LYS A 171 -3.53 10.61 -2.14
N LYS A 172 -4.77 10.33 -2.50
CA LYS A 172 -5.28 8.97 -2.71
C LYS A 172 -5.04 8.53 -4.15
N ILE A 173 -4.44 7.35 -4.32
CA ILE A 173 -4.14 6.70 -5.59
C ILE A 173 -4.75 5.31 -5.53
N VAL A 174 -5.41 4.87 -6.59
CA VAL A 174 -6.19 3.63 -6.57
C VAL A 174 -5.84 2.74 -7.75
N ILE A 175 -5.62 1.45 -7.45
CA ILE A 175 -5.67 0.37 -8.42
C ILE A 175 -7.02 -0.32 -8.23
N ARG A 176 -7.82 -0.40 -9.30
CA ARG A 176 -9.13 -1.05 -9.36
C ARG A 176 -9.01 -2.26 -10.24
N HIS A 177 -9.33 -3.40 -9.71
CA HIS A 177 -9.24 -4.66 -10.44
C HIS A 177 -10.59 -5.39 -10.38
N GLN A 178 -11.09 -5.80 -11.53
CA GLN A 178 -12.16 -6.77 -11.66
C GLN A 178 -11.50 -8.13 -11.88
N ASN A 179 -11.68 -9.00 -10.90
CA ASN A 179 -11.20 -10.37 -10.99
C ASN A 179 -12.16 -11.21 -11.81
N SER A 180 -11.65 -12.14 -12.59
CA SER A 180 -12.41 -13.17 -13.30
C SER A 180 -11.50 -14.33 -13.69
N GLU A 181 -12.02 -15.53 -13.75
CA GLU A 181 -11.31 -16.66 -14.36
C GLU A 181 -11.13 -16.47 -15.88
N MET A 182 -12.07 -15.79 -16.52
CA MET A 182 -12.03 -15.49 -17.96
C MET A 182 -11.14 -14.26 -18.23
N ASP A 183 -10.14 -14.41 -19.07
CA ASP A 183 -9.16 -13.35 -19.37
C ASP A 183 -9.80 -12.08 -19.95
N ASP A 184 -10.84 -12.21 -20.79
CA ASP A 184 -11.55 -11.11 -21.43
C ASP A 184 -12.46 -10.33 -20.45
N ALA A 185 -12.90 -10.95 -19.37
CA ALA A 185 -13.67 -10.30 -18.30
C ALA A 185 -12.77 -9.70 -17.20
N ARG A 186 -11.48 -10.04 -17.18
CA ARG A 186 -10.50 -9.57 -16.22
C ARG A 186 -9.86 -8.27 -16.69
N HIS A 187 -9.99 -7.21 -15.90
CA HIS A 187 -9.36 -5.94 -16.24
C HIS A 187 -8.88 -5.16 -15.00
N THR A 188 -7.84 -4.35 -15.20
CA THR A 188 -7.26 -3.52 -14.16
C THR A 188 -7.15 -2.08 -14.61
N GLN A 189 -7.66 -1.15 -13.80
CA GLN A 189 -7.49 0.28 -13.98
C GLN A 189 -6.53 0.83 -12.91
N VAL A 190 -5.49 1.52 -13.34
CA VAL A 190 -4.49 2.16 -12.48
C VAL A 190 -4.59 3.67 -12.62
N ASP A 191 -4.68 4.40 -11.49
CA ASP A 191 -4.61 5.85 -11.53
C ASP A 191 -3.24 6.30 -12.07
N LYS A 192 -3.21 7.23 -13.03
CA LYS A 192 -1.96 7.71 -13.69
C LYS A 192 -0.90 8.17 -12.69
N SER A 193 -1.31 8.76 -11.56
CA SER A 193 -0.42 9.20 -10.49
C SER A 193 0.36 8.06 -9.81
N PHE A 194 -0.07 6.81 -9.97
CA PHE A 194 0.66 5.65 -9.47
C PHE A 194 2.08 5.56 -10.04
N TYR A 195 2.23 5.84 -11.34
CA TYR A 195 3.53 5.72 -12.02
C TYR A 195 4.53 6.81 -11.60
N ALA A 196 4.05 7.91 -11.03
CA ALA A 196 4.87 8.98 -10.45
C ALA A 196 5.28 8.74 -8.99
N LEU A 197 4.78 7.67 -8.35
CA LEU A 197 5.14 7.33 -6.96
C LEU A 197 6.62 6.96 -6.83
N PRO A 198 7.22 7.14 -5.65
CA PRO A 198 8.54 6.63 -5.32
C PRO A 198 8.68 5.13 -5.60
N LEU A 199 9.91 4.73 -5.96
CA LEU A 199 10.24 3.35 -6.34
C LEU A 199 9.86 2.33 -5.26
N SER A 200 10.13 2.66 -3.99
CA SER A 200 9.85 1.82 -2.83
C SER A 200 8.36 1.55 -2.65
N ILE A 201 7.51 2.59 -2.83
CA ILE A 201 6.05 2.45 -2.74
C ILE A 201 5.53 1.56 -3.89
N LYS A 202 5.97 1.82 -5.13
CA LYS A 202 5.60 0.99 -6.30
C LYS A 202 6.02 -0.47 -6.12
N LYS A 203 7.24 -0.69 -5.60
CA LYS A 203 7.73 -2.05 -5.31
C LYS A 203 6.86 -2.73 -4.26
N LYS A 204 6.48 -2.02 -3.18
CA LYS A 204 5.61 -2.58 -2.15
C LYS A 204 4.24 -2.97 -2.70
N VAL A 205 3.65 -2.13 -3.57
CA VAL A 205 2.38 -2.45 -4.23
C VAL A 205 2.52 -3.68 -5.14
N TYR A 206 3.63 -3.78 -5.88
CA TYR A 206 3.93 -4.97 -6.68
C TYR A 206 4.01 -6.23 -5.82
N ASP A 207 4.73 -6.17 -4.69
CA ASP A 207 4.83 -7.29 -3.74
C ASP A 207 3.45 -7.70 -3.19
N ILE A 208 2.55 -6.73 -2.95
CA ILE A 208 1.17 -7.01 -2.51
C ILE A 208 0.38 -7.72 -3.63
N ILE A 209 0.51 -7.29 -4.88
CA ILE A 209 -0.14 -7.93 -6.03
C ILE A 209 0.32 -9.39 -6.15
N ASP A 210 1.63 -9.64 -6.08
CA ASP A 210 2.17 -11.02 -6.13
C ASP A 210 1.64 -11.87 -4.96
N ILE A 211 1.58 -11.32 -3.73
CA ILE A 211 1.04 -12.05 -2.57
C ILE A 211 -0.48 -12.30 -2.71
N LEU A 212 -1.24 -11.38 -3.32
CA LEU A 212 -2.66 -11.59 -3.60
C LEU A 212 -2.89 -12.77 -4.55
N GLU A 213 -2.06 -12.90 -5.59
CA GLU A 213 -2.09 -14.04 -6.52
C GLU A 213 -1.63 -15.34 -5.85
N ASP A 214 -0.49 -15.31 -5.14
CA ASP A 214 0.03 -16.47 -4.40
C ASP A 214 -1.00 -17.04 -3.39
N ASN A 215 -1.87 -16.19 -2.85
CA ASN A 215 -2.95 -16.62 -1.94
C ASN A 215 -4.27 -16.99 -2.66
N GLY A 216 -4.33 -16.93 -3.98
CA GLY A 216 -5.53 -17.20 -4.76
C GLY A 216 -6.65 -16.17 -4.57
N HIS A 217 -6.32 -14.95 -4.14
CA HIS A 217 -7.32 -13.90 -3.88
C HIS A 217 -7.63 -13.05 -5.10
N SER A 218 -6.76 -13.08 -6.12
CA SER A 218 -6.95 -12.35 -7.37
C SER A 218 -6.00 -12.86 -8.44
N LEU A 219 -6.38 -12.71 -9.70
CA LEU A 219 -5.58 -13.02 -10.86
C LEU A 219 -5.36 -11.73 -11.64
N PHE A 220 -4.20 -11.10 -11.49
CA PHE A 220 -3.88 -9.91 -12.26
C PHE A 220 -3.34 -10.29 -13.64
N ASN A 221 -3.65 -9.48 -14.67
CA ASN A 221 -3.11 -9.71 -15.99
C ASN A 221 -1.59 -9.41 -16.04
N SER A 222 -0.87 -10.13 -16.90
CA SER A 222 0.57 -9.97 -17.07
C SER A 222 0.96 -8.56 -17.51
N GLU A 223 0.12 -7.89 -18.29
CA GLU A 223 0.32 -6.53 -18.76
C GLU A 223 0.49 -5.52 -17.61
N LEU A 224 -0.37 -5.56 -16.58
CA LEU A 224 -0.22 -4.72 -15.39
C LEU A 224 1.13 -4.94 -14.72
N LYS A 225 1.49 -6.20 -14.50
CA LYS A 225 2.76 -6.54 -13.85
C LYS A 225 3.96 -6.06 -14.66
N ASP A 226 3.91 -6.18 -15.97
CA ASP A 226 4.97 -5.71 -16.86
C ASP A 226 5.04 -4.18 -16.88
N GLN A 227 3.92 -3.48 -16.88
CA GLN A 227 3.87 -2.02 -16.76
C GLN A 227 4.52 -1.55 -15.44
N ILE A 228 4.18 -2.17 -14.31
CA ILE A 228 4.77 -1.84 -13.02
C ILE A 228 6.27 -2.16 -13.05
N LYS A 229 6.69 -3.36 -13.49
CA LYS A 229 8.11 -3.75 -13.59
C LYS A 229 8.91 -2.80 -14.47
N ASN A 230 8.38 -2.38 -15.60
CA ASN A 230 9.03 -1.43 -16.49
C ASN A 230 9.17 -0.06 -15.83
N SER A 231 8.12 0.43 -15.15
CA SER A 231 8.17 1.66 -14.35
C SER A 231 9.25 1.60 -13.27
N LEU A 232 9.42 0.45 -12.59
CA LEU A 232 10.47 0.23 -11.60
C LEU A 232 11.87 0.29 -12.23
N LYS A 233 12.07 -0.34 -13.39
CA LYS A 233 13.36 -0.32 -14.12
C LYS A 233 13.73 1.08 -14.58
N ILE A 234 12.79 1.82 -15.18
CA ILE A 234 13.01 3.18 -15.66
C ILE A 234 13.44 4.08 -14.50
N GLN A 235 12.71 4.09 -13.40
CA GLN A 235 13.02 4.93 -12.25
C GLN A 235 14.37 4.56 -11.63
N LYS A 236 14.70 3.27 -11.47
CA LYS A 236 16.01 2.84 -11.01
C LYS A 236 17.13 3.38 -11.91
N ASN A 237 16.95 3.32 -13.22
CA ASN A 237 17.93 3.77 -14.20
C ASN A 237 18.08 5.31 -14.25
N THR A 238 17.10 6.08 -13.79
CA THR A 238 17.14 7.55 -13.78
C THR A 238 17.56 8.15 -12.44
N THR A 239 17.51 7.41 -11.35
CA THR A 239 17.71 7.97 -9.99
C THR A 239 18.94 7.44 -9.25
N SER A 240 19.61 6.40 -9.74
CA SER A 240 20.74 5.78 -9.05
C SER A 240 21.95 5.57 -9.97
N PHE A 241 23.15 5.84 -9.46
CA PHE A 241 24.40 5.43 -10.09
C PHE A 241 24.63 3.94 -9.90
N ASP A 242 25.05 3.23 -10.93
CA ASP A 242 25.54 1.88 -10.79
C ASP A 242 26.98 1.89 -10.26
N LYS A 243 27.38 0.85 -9.54
CA LYS A 243 28.71 0.77 -8.92
C LYS A 243 29.81 0.79 -10.02
N GLY A 244 30.59 1.86 -10.05
CA GLY A 244 31.66 2.07 -11.04
C GLY A 244 31.21 2.80 -12.31
N GLU A 245 29.97 3.23 -12.41
CA GLU A 245 29.46 4.04 -13.51
C GLU A 245 30.02 5.46 -13.46
N THR A 246 30.42 6.00 -14.62
CA THR A 246 30.79 7.40 -14.77
C THR A 246 29.57 8.30 -14.88
N ILE A 247 29.77 9.62 -14.65
CA ILE A 247 28.69 10.63 -14.80
C ILE A 247 28.11 10.61 -16.22
N ASP A 248 28.95 10.45 -17.24
CA ASP A 248 28.51 10.45 -18.64
C ASP A 248 27.69 9.19 -18.97
N GLU A 249 28.11 8.03 -18.50
CA GLU A 249 27.34 6.78 -18.63
C GLU A 249 25.99 6.87 -17.93
N PHE A 250 25.96 7.41 -16.70
CA PHE A 250 24.72 7.67 -15.98
C PHE A 250 23.78 8.59 -16.77
N LEU A 251 24.30 9.73 -17.29
CA LEU A 251 23.50 10.68 -18.06
C LEU A 251 22.96 10.08 -19.35
N GLN A 252 23.75 9.24 -20.05
CA GLN A 252 23.29 8.52 -21.24
C GLN A 252 22.19 7.52 -20.90
N ARG A 253 22.36 6.75 -19.84
CA ARG A 253 21.37 5.79 -19.34
C ARG A 253 20.08 6.49 -18.91
N ALA A 254 20.19 7.60 -18.17
CA ALA A 254 19.06 8.39 -17.73
C ALA A 254 18.27 9.00 -18.91
N LYS A 255 18.98 9.52 -19.95
CA LYS A 255 18.35 10.03 -21.17
C LYS A 255 17.61 8.92 -21.93
N LYS A 256 18.21 7.74 -22.06
CA LYS A 256 17.57 6.58 -22.70
C LYS A 256 16.32 6.12 -21.94
N ALA A 257 16.38 6.08 -20.62
CA ALA A 257 15.23 5.72 -19.78
C ALA A 257 14.12 6.77 -19.87
N ALA A 258 14.45 8.07 -19.87
CA ALA A 258 13.47 9.15 -20.05
C ALA A 258 12.75 9.11 -21.40
N SER A 259 13.43 8.70 -22.49
CA SER A 259 12.79 8.50 -23.80
C SER A 259 11.80 7.32 -23.78
N SER A 260 12.14 6.24 -23.05
CA SER A 260 11.25 5.10 -22.85
C SER A 260 10.04 5.46 -21.98
N ASP A 261 10.20 6.38 -21.03
CA ASP A 261 9.10 6.89 -20.21
C ASP A 261 8.10 7.70 -21.03
N ALA A 262 8.57 8.46 -22.03
CA ALA A 262 7.71 9.15 -23.00
C ALA A 262 6.87 8.18 -23.86
N GLU A 263 7.39 7.00 -24.19
CA GLU A 263 6.64 5.93 -24.86
C GLU A 263 5.64 5.28 -23.90
N LEU A 264 6.03 5.03 -22.64
CA LEU A 264 5.13 4.54 -21.61
C LEU A 264 3.96 5.51 -21.36
N GLN A 265 4.22 6.82 -21.33
CA GLN A 265 3.19 7.85 -21.24
C GLN A 265 2.24 7.86 -22.44
N LYS A 266 2.72 7.55 -23.64
CA LYS A 266 1.86 7.38 -24.83
C LYS A 266 0.95 6.17 -24.70
N MET A 267 1.44 5.04 -24.17
CA MET A 267 0.62 3.84 -23.95
C MET A 267 -0.47 4.06 -22.89
N ILE A 268 -0.16 4.82 -21.82
CA ILE A 268 -1.13 5.18 -20.76
C ILE A 268 -2.22 6.15 -21.28
N ASN A 269 -1.93 6.93 -22.32
CA ASN A 269 -2.84 7.91 -22.89
C ASN A 269 -3.68 7.37 -24.08
N PHE A 270 -3.56 6.07 -24.43
CA PHE A 270 -4.42 5.47 -25.43
C PHE A 270 -5.86 5.40 -24.88
N PRO A 271 -6.88 5.93 -25.57
CA PRO A 271 -8.27 5.78 -25.17
C PRO A 271 -8.66 4.30 -25.32
N LEU A 272 -9.23 3.74 -24.25
CA LEU A 272 -9.93 2.45 -24.26
C LEU A 272 -11.25 2.59 -24.99
#